data_c0124f791cae55e04c77a097144916d0
#
_entry.id   c0124f791cae55e04c77a097144916d0
#
_cell.length_a   1.000
_cell.length_b   1.000
_cell.length_c   1.000
_cell.angle_alpha   90.00
_cell.angle_beta   90.00
_cell.angle_gamma   90.00
#
_symmetry.space_group_name_H-M   'P 1'
#
loop_
_entity.id
_entity.type
_entity.pdbx_description
1 polymer ?
#
loop_
_entity_poly.entity_id
_entity_poly.type
_entity_poly.pdbx_seq_one_letter_code
_entity_poly.pdbx_strand_id
1 'polypeptide(L)'
;MHWNSALLNKLAHVPAIWITVLQAQGSVPRGTGTVMAVFDDEFLGTIGGGHLEFEAIAEARRHLLAPSGKQALPIEKRFALGPSLGQCCGGALVLKFEWVDASDAERLQGILQSLTAQRFQPLALFGGGHVGKALVQVLAPLPFHVRWIDSRDEIFPEALPLQVICEHSNPVHAAVTDLAPQSRVLIMSFSHAEDLDIVAACLLRQRLHHDLPYIGLIGSATKWATFKRRLAERGFSEAECQQVTCPIGVPGILGKEPEVIAVAVAAQLLQV
;
A
#
# COMPACT_ATOMS: atom_id res chain seq x y z
N MET A 1 8.75 3.69 -0.16
CA MET A 1 9.68 2.68 0.41
C MET A 1 10.60 3.39 1.37
N HIS A 2 10.75 2.91 2.61
CA HIS A 2 11.55 3.59 3.65
C HIS A 2 13.04 3.74 3.31
N TRP A 3 13.56 2.94 2.37
CA TRP A 3 14.97 2.95 1.99
C TRP A 3 15.31 3.86 0.80
N ASN A 4 14.33 4.54 0.17
CA ASN A 4 14.59 5.40 -1.00
C ASN A 4 15.57 6.54 -0.68
N SER A 5 15.37 7.23 0.45
CA SER A 5 16.27 8.31 0.87
C SER A 5 17.66 7.79 1.24
N ALA A 6 17.72 6.62 1.90
CA ALA A 6 18.97 5.98 2.26
C ALA A 6 19.77 5.58 1.01
N LEU A 7 19.09 5.04 -0.03
CA LEU A 7 19.70 4.71 -1.31
C LEU A 7 20.34 5.94 -1.95
N LEU A 8 19.58 7.02 -2.15
CA LEU A 8 20.05 8.21 -2.84
C LEU A 8 21.19 8.89 -2.09
N ASN A 9 21.09 8.97 -0.76
CA ASN A 9 22.15 9.52 0.08
C ASN A 9 23.46 8.71 -0.04
N LYS A 10 23.36 7.37 -0.01
CA LYS A 10 24.57 6.52 -0.10
C LYS A 10 25.15 6.52 -1.50
N LEU A 11 24.31 6.49 -2.53
CA LEU A 11 24.72 6.50 -3.92
C LEU A 11 25.50 7.78 -4.31
N ALA A 12 25.27 8.88 -3.59
CA ALA A 12 26.05 10.11 -3.76
C ALA A 12 27.56 9.93 -3.43
N HIS A 13 27.91 8.90 -2.68
CA HIS A 13 29.27 8.68 -2.19
C HIS A 13 29.91 7.39 -2.71
N VAL A 14 29.13 6.32 -2.90
CA VAL A 14 29.63 5.00 -3.30
C VAL A 14 28.70 4.38 -4.35
N PRO A 15 29.27 3.66 -5.35
CA PRO A 15 28.46 2.97 -6.36
C PRO A 15 27.74 1.76 -5.76
N ALA A 16 26.72 1.30 -6.48
CA ALA A 16 25.99 0.09 -6.16
C ALA A 16 25.72 -0.76 -7.42
N ILE A 17 25.32 -2.01 -7.20
CA ILE A 17 24.67 -2.82 -8.22
C ILE A 17 23.18 -2.76 -8.01
N TRP A 18 22.46 -2.23 -8.98
CA TRP A 18 21.02 -2.22 -9.06
C TRP A 18 20.53 -3.53 -9.66
N ILE A 19 19.73 -4.27 -8.90
CA ILE A 19 19.17 -5.57 -9.32
C ILE A 19 17.69 -5.39 -9.57
N THR A 20 17.22 -5.84 -10.74
CA THR A 20 15.80 -5.83 -11.13
C THR A 20 15.35 -7.23 -11.49
N VAL A 21 14.19 -7.67 -10.99
CA VAL A 21 13.52 -8.87 -11.46
C VAL A 21 12.89 -8.56 -12.83
N LEU A 22 13.49 -9.04 -13.92
CA LEU A 22 12.98 -8.84 -15.28
C LEU A 22 11.85 -9.82 -15.62
N GLN A 23 12.00 -11.08 -15.22
CA GLN A 23 11.04 -12.13 -15.52
C GLN A 23 10.84 -13.02 -14.28
N ALA A 24 9.61 -13.48 -14.12
CA ALA A 24 9.20 -14.36 -13.04
C ALA A 24 8.29 -15.45 -13.62
N GLN A 25 8.63 -16.72 -13.42
CA GLN A 25 7.89 -17.89 -13.91
C GLN A 25 7.62 -18.89 -12.78
N GLY A 26 6.41 -19.39 -12.70
CA GLY A 26 5.99 -20.34 -11.66
C GLY A 26 5.90 -19.68 -10.27
N SER A 27 6.08 -20.47 -9.21
CA SER A 27 6.05 -19.97 -7.83
C SER A 27 7.35 -19.26 -7.50
N VAL A 28 7.28 -17.96 -7.32
CA VAL A 28 8.45 -17.09 -7.05
C VAL A 28 8.17 -16.19 -5.84
N PRO A 29 9.19 -15.81 -5.05
CA PRO A 29 8.99 -14.99 -3.85
C PRO A 29 8.58 -13.55 -4.14
N ARG A 30 9.00 -12.99 -5.30
CA ARG A 30 8.67 -11.63 -5.75
C ARG A 30 8.48 -11.60 -7.26
N GLY A 31 7.56 -10.76 -7.71
CA GLY A 31 7.23 -10.60 -9.14
C GLY A 31 8.18 -9.67 -9.89
N THR A 32 7.96 -9.60 -11.20
CA THR A 32 8.62 -8.69 -12.14
C THR A 32 8.52 -7.24 -11.69
N GLY A 33 9.59 -6.46 -11.90
CA GLY A 33 9.69 -5.06 -11.47
C GLY A 33 10.18 -4.88 -10.03
N THR A 34 10.33 -5.94 -9.25
CA THR A 34 10.95 -5.86 -7.92
C THR A 34 12.41 -5.48 -8.03
N VAL A 35 12.87 -4.60 -7.15
CA VAL A 35 14.23 -4.03 -7.19
C VAL A 35 14.95 -4.13 -5.85
N MET A 36 16.28 -4.21 -5.93
CA MET A 36 17.19 -4.21 -4.79
C MET A 36 18.50 -3.50 -5.19
N ALA A 37 19.10 -2.74 -4.30
CA ALA A 37 20.42 -2.15 -4.48
C ALA A 37 21.42 -2.83 -3.54
N VAL A 38 22.56 -3.24 -4.07
CA VAL A 38 23.64 -3.88 -3.32
C VAL A 38 24.87 -2.99 -3.34
N PHE A 39 25.31 -2.60 -2.15
CA PHE A 39 26.57 -1.93 -1.88
C PHE A 39 27.61 -2.94 -1.39
N ASP A 40 28.83 -2.50 -1.22
CA ASP A 40 29.90 -3.36 -0.69
C ASP A 40 29.57 -3.87 0.72
N ASP A 41 29.13 -3.01 1.60
CA ASP A 41 28.88 -3.25 3.03
C ASP A 41 27.43 -3.63 3.37
N GLU A 42 26.44 -3.17 2.58
CA GLU A 42 25.01 -3.41 2.85
C GLU A 42 24.21 -3.61 1.58
N PHE A 43 22.91 -3.87 1.73
CA PHE A 43 21.95 -3.86 0.63
C PHE A 43 20.65 -3.18 1.06
N LEU A 44 19.92 -2.63 0.10
CA LEU A 44 18.65 -1.94 0.31
C LEU A 44 17.56 -2.53 -0.60
N GLY A 45 16.39 -2.79 -0.05
CA GLY A 45 15.31 -3.48 -0.75
C GLY A 45 15.43 -5.00 -0.62
N THR A 46 14.65 -5.75 -1.41
CA THR A 46 14.65 -7.22 -1.40
C THR A 46 14.03 -7.77 -2.68
N ILE A 47 14.59 -8.86 -3.18
CA ILE A 47 14.03 -9.65 -4.29
C ILE A 47 13.32 -10.93 -3.82
N GLY A 48 13.10 -11.04 -2.49
CA GLY A 48 12.30 -12.11 -1.89
C GLY A 48 12.98 -12.94 -0.82
N GLY A 49 14.24 -12.64 -0.49
CA GLY A 49 15.00 -13.30 0.58
C GLY A 49 15.53 -14.69 0.20
N GLY A 50 16.04 -15.38 1.22
CA GLY A 50 16.54 -16.74 1.10
C GLY A 50 17.80 -16.88 0.24
N HIS A 51 18.02 -18.09 -0.28
CA HIS A 51 19.24 -18.43 -1.02
C HIS A 51 19.38 -17.67 -2.34
N LEU A 52 18.27 -17.37 -3.03
CA LEU A 52 18.26 -16.53 -4.24
C LEU A 52 18.89 -15.17 -3.97
N GLU A 53 18.44 -14.49 -2.93
CA GLU A 53 18.93 -13.15 -2.58
C GLU A 53 20.38 -13.19 -2.13
N PHE A 54 20.77 -14.21 -1.38
CA PHE A 54 22.16 -14.46 -0.97
C PHE A 54 23.07 -14.61 -2.20
N GLU A 55 22.71 -15.43 -3.19
CA GLU A 55 23.48 -15.58 -4.42
C GLU A 55 23.53 -14.30 -5.27
N ALA A 56 22.40 -13.59 -5.35
CA ALA A 56 22.35 -12.33 -6.09
C ALA A 56 23.24 -11.25 -5.45
N ILE A 57 23.26 -11.17 -4.12
CA ILE A 57 24.15 -10.26 -3.38
C ILE A 57 25.63 -10.64 -3.62
N ALA A 58 25.96 -11.92 -3.55
CA ALA A 58 27.31 -12.40 -3.80
C ALA A 58 27.79 -12.10 -5.23
N GLU A 59 26.91 -12.27 -6.22
CA GLU A 59 27.17 -11.89 -7.62
C GLU A 59 27.42 -10.39 -7.75
N ALA A 60 26.52 -9.57 -7.18
CA ALA A 60 26.62 -8.12 -7.22
C ALA A 60 27.97 -7.62 -6.62
N ARG A 61 28.33 -8.14 -5.44
CA ARG A 61 29.59 -7.77 -4.78
C ARG A 61 30.83 -8.17 -5.58
N ARG A 62 30.79 -9.31 -6.30
CA ARG A 62 31.89 -9.68 -7.23
C ARG A 62 32.10 -8.63 -8.31
N HIS A 63 30.99 -8.07 -8.87
CA HIS A 63 31.09 -6.99 -9.85
C HIS A 63 31.58 -5.67 -9.24
N LEU A 64 31.18 -5.34 -8.01
CA LEU A 64 31.68 -4.13 -7.33
C LEU A 64 33.21 -4.19 -7.09
N LEU A 65 33.74 -5.37 -6.73
CA LEU A 65 35.14 -5.56 -6.40
C LEU A 65 36.03 -5.79 -7.62
N ALA A 66 35.47 -6.16 -8.77
CA ALA A 66 36.24 -6.46 -9.96
C ALA A 66 36.75 -5.17 -10.65
N PRO A 67 38.02 -5.06 -11.06
CA PRO A 67 38.54 -3.88 -11.75
C PRO A 67 37.79 -3.53 -13.04
N SER A 68 37.21 -4.50 -13.72
CA SER A 68 36.39 -4.36 -14.93
C SER A 68 34.89 -4.48 -14.66
N GLY A 69 34.47 -4.45 -13.40
CA GLY A 69 33.08 -4.72 -13.01
C GLY A 69 32.06 -3.78 -13.68
N LYS A 70 32.38 -2.49 -13.78
CA LYS A 70 31.50 -1.51 -14.45
C LYS A 70 31.35 -1.81 -15.95
N GLN A 71 32.42 -2.21 -16.64
CA GLN A 71 32.40 -2.50 -18.08
C GLN A 71 31.66 -3.82 -18.41
N ALA A 72 31.62 -4.76 -17.46
CA ALA A 72 30.93 -6.05 -17.62
C ALA A 72 29.40 -5.96 -17.49
N LEU A 73 28.88 -4.82 -17.09
CA LEU A 73 27.44 -4.61 -16.84
C LEU A 73 26.84 -3.67 -17.91
N PRO A 74 25.52 -3.76 -18.18
CA PRO A 74 24.53 -4.65 -17.53
C PRO A 74 24.59 -6.10 -17.99
N ILE A 75 24.24 -7.03 -17.10
CA ILE A 75 24.06 -8.45 -17.42
C ILE A 75 22.71 -8.97 -16.96
N GLU A 76 22.20 -9.99 -17.64
CA GLU A 76 21.02 -10.73 -17.23
C GLU A 76 21.40 -12.14 -16.84
N LYS A 77 20.89 -12.63 -15.70
CA LYS A 77 21.18 -13.96 -15.20
C LYS A 77 19.90 -14.66 -14.77
N ARG A 78 19.74 -15.90 -15.23
CA ARG A 78 18.60 -16.74 -14.83
C ARG A 78 18.95 -17.52 -13.56
N PHE A 79 18.00 -17.53 -12.61
CA PHE A 79 18.03 -18.30 -11.38
C PHE A 79 16.85 -19.28 -11.38
N ALA A 80 17.13 -20.58 -11.32
CA ALA A 80 16.10 -21.59 -11.18
C ALA A 80 15.88 -21.87 -9.69
N LEU A 81 14.66 -21.63 -9.21
CA LEU A 81 14.26 -21.88 -7.83
C LEU A 81 13.89 -23.38 -7.69
N GLY A 82 14.83 -24.19 -7.35
CA GLY A 82 14.64 -25.63 -7.22
C GLY A 82 15.42 -26.23 -6.06
N PRO A 83 15.43 -27.56 -5.93
CA PRO A 83 16.18 -28.25 -4.86
C PRO A 83 17.67 -27.90 -4.80
N SER A 84 18.26 -27.49 -5.92
CA SER A 84 19.66 -27.02 -5.99
C SER A 84 19.90 -25.72 -5.21
N LEU A 85 18.85 -24.92 -4.98
CA LEU A 85 18.89 -23.72 -4.14
C LEU A 85 18.23 -23.92 -2.77
N GLY A 86 17.96 -25.18 -2.38
CA GLY A 86 17.32 -25.49 -1.10
C GLY A 86 15.90 -24.92 -0.95
N GLN A 87 15.24 -24.63 -2.09
CA GLN A 87 13.88 -24.04 -2.08
C GLN A 87 12.87 -25.02 -2.63
N CYS A 88 11.69 -25.08 -2.00
CA CYS A 88 10.55 -25.90 -2.46
C CYS A 88 9.80 -25.26 -3.63
N CYS A 89 10.13 -24.03 -4.04
CA CYS A 89 9.49 -23.31 -5.12
C CYS A 89 10.03 -23.79 -6.46
N GLY A 90 9.16 -24.28 -7.36
CA GLY A 90 9.53 -24.75 -8.71
C GLY A 90 9.60 -23.66 -9.77
N GLY A 91 9.82 -22.39 -9.39
CA GLY A 91 9.85 -21.25 -10.28
C GLY A 91 11.22 -20.90 -10.84
N ALA A 92 11.30 -19.88 -11.71
CA ALA A 92 12.52 -19.30 -12.19
C ALA A 92 12.41 -17.78 -12.30
N LEU A 93 13.53 -17.09 -12.09
CA LEU A 93 13.65 -15.64 -12.21
C LEU A 93 14.78 -15.29 -13.18
N VAL A 94 14.60 -14.19 -13.90
CA VAL A 94 15.71 -13.52 -14.60
C VAL A 94 15.96 -12.21 -13.88
N LEU A 95 17.18 -12.06 -13.38
CA LEU A 95 17.65 -10.86 -12.71
C LEU A 95 18.58 -10.08 -13.65
N LYS A 96 18.35 -8.76 -13.72
CA LYS A 96 19.24 -7.81 -14.38
C LYS A 96 20.10 -7.13 -13.33
N PHE A 97 21.40 -7.08 -13.58
CA PHE A 97 22.40 -6.41 -12.74
C PHE A 97 22.91 -5.20 -13.51
N GLU A 98 22.82 -4.01 -12.91
CA GLU A 98 23.29 -2.75 -13.51
C GLU A 98 24.19 -2.03 -12.51
N TRP A 99 25.33 -1.53 -13.00
CA TRP A 99 26.14 -0.60 -12.23
C TRP A 99 25.43 0.75 -12.15
N VAL A 100 25.32 1.29 -10.96
CA VAL A 100 24.72 2.61 -10.73
C VAL A 100 25.62 3.43 -9.81
N ASP A 101 25.66 4.74 -10.06
CA ASP A 101 26.41 5.69 -9.26
C ASP A 101 25.64 7.01 -9.10
N ALA A 102 26.27 8.05 -8.57
CA ALA A 102 25.62 9.34 -8.31
C ALA A 102 24.94 9.94 -9.57
N SER A 103 25.43 9.64 -10.77
CA SER A 103 24.85 10.14 -12.03
C SER A 103 23.49 9.49 -12.36
N ASP A 104 23.16 8.35 -11.73
CA ASP A 104 21.89 7.64 -11.91
C ASP A 104 20.80 8.08 -10.91
N ALA A 105 21.11 8.97 -9.98
CA ALA A 105 20.23 9.31 -8.86
C ALA A 105 18.83 9.76 -9.33
N GLU A 106 18.75 10.64 -10.33
CA GLU A 106 17.48 11.14 -10.88
C GLU A 106 16.67 10.03 -11.54
N ARG A 107 17.32 9.19 -12.36
CA ARG A 107 16.70 8.03 -13.00
C ARG A 107 16.14 7.05 -11.98
N LEU A 108 16.92 6.70 -10.96
CA LEU A 108 16.50 5.78 -9.91
C LEU A 108 15.38 6.37 -9.05
N GLN A 109 15.44 7.67 -8.74
CA GLN A 109 14.36 8.36 -8.04
C GLN A 109 13.06 8.27 -8.82
N GLY A 110 13.07 8.48 -10.14
CA GLY A 110 11.89 8.34 -10.99
C GLY A 110 11.32 6.92 -10.99
N ILE A 111 12.18 5.90 -11.08
CA ILE A 111 11.78 4.49 -10.98
C ILE A 111 11.13 4.20 -9.63
N LEU A 112 11.76 4.61 -8.53
CA LEU A 112 11.24 4.39 -7.18
C LEU A 112 9.92 5.12 -6.92
N GLN A 113 9.75 6.33 -7.44
CA GLN A 113 8.49 7.07 -7.38
C GLN A 113 7.38 6.34 -8.15
N SER A 114 7.68 5.87 -9.37
CA SER A 114 6.73 5.09 -10.17
C SER A 114 6.31 3.80 -9.48
N LEU A 115 7.26 3.04 -8.95
CA LEU A 115 6.99 1.81 -8.19
C LEU A 115 6.17 2.09 -6.92
N THR A 116 6.40 3.22 -6.27
CA THR A 116 5.65 3.67 -5.10
C THR A 116 4.22 4.04 -5.52
N ALA A 117 4.05 4.84 -6.56
CA ALA A 117 2.74 5.26 -7.06
C ALA A 117 1.87 4.08 -7.52
N GLN A 118 2.46 3.09 -8.20
CA GLN A 118 1.76 1.87 -8.61
C GLN A 118 1.41 0.94 -7.45
N ARG A 119 2.17 0.97 -6.37
CA ARG A 119 1.97 0.11 -5.21
C ARG A 119 0.91 0.63 -4.26
N PHE A 120 0.86 1.93 -4.05
CA PHE A 120 -0.01 2.53 -3.04
C PHE A 120 -1.38 2.88 -3.62
N GLN A 121 -2.42 2.44 -2.92
CA GLN A 121 -3.81 2.68 -3.28
C GLN A 121 -4.37 3.81 -2.41
N PRO A 122 -5.15 4.73 -2.97
CA PRO A 122 -5.75 5.79 -2.20
C PRO A 122 -6.83 5.23 -1.26
N LEU A 123 -6.79 5.64 0.00
CA LEU A 123 -7.72 5.27 1.04
C LEU A 123 -8.17 6.52 1.79
N ALA A 124 -9.46 6.78 1.83
CA ALA A 124 -10.07 7.79 2.69
C ALA A 124 -10.61 7.14 3.97
N LEU A 125 -10.11 7.59 5.10
CA LEU A 125 -10.54 7.14 6.43
C LEU A 125 -11.26 8.29 7.14
N PHE A 126 -12.57 8.18 7.28
CA PHE A 126 -13.40 9.12 8.01
C PHE A 126 -13.57 8.68 9.46
N GLY A 127 -12.95 9.42 10.38
CA GLY A 127 -13.05 9.22 11.82
C GLY A 127 -11.72 9.02 12.53
N GLY A 128 -11.39 9.92 13.46
CA GLY A 128 -10.18 9.94 14.29
C GLY A 128 -10.33 9.25 15.65
N GLY A 129 -11.39 8.44 15.86
CA GLY A 129 -11.62 7.69 17.10
C GLY A 129 -10.62 6.55 17.32
N HIS A 130 -10.88 5.73 18.34
CA HIS A 130 -9.98 4.63 18.73
C HIS A 130 -9.73 3.64 17.58
N VAL A 131 -10.78 3.25 16.85
CA VAL A 131 -10.63 2.33 15.70
C VAL A 131 -9.85 3.00 14.56
N GLY A 132 -10.11 4.28 14.26
CA GLY A 132 -9.37 5.03 13.25
C GLY A 132 -7.88 5.11 13.58
N LYS A 133 -7.53 5.39 14.85
CA LYS A 133 -6.14 5.40 15.34
C LYS A 133 -5.46 4.03 15.19
N ALA A 134 -6.14 2.96 15.59
CA ALA A 134 -5.64 1.59 15.45
C ALA A 134 -5.46 1.20 13.96
N LEU A 135 -6.40 1.57 13.11
CA LEU A 135 -6.33 1.35 11.66
C LEU A 135 -5.11 2.03 11.03
N VAL A 136 -4.87 3.29 11.35
CA VAL A 136 -3.71 4.02 10.83
C VAL A 136 -2.40 3.32 11.16
N GLN A 137 -2.26 2.77 12.38
CA GLN A 137 -1.06 2.00 12.78
C GLN A 137 -0.92 0.70 11.97
N VAL A 138 -2.01 -0.04 11.77
CA VAL A 138 -1.99 -1.30 11.00
C VAL A 138 -1.76 -1.03 9.51
N LEU A 139 -2.31 0.05 8.96
CA LEU A 139 -2.22 0.40 7.54
C LEU A 139 -0.87 1.03 7.16
N ALA A 140 -0.12 1.58 8.13
CA ALA A 140 1.15 2.26 7.88
C ALA A 140 2.18 1.46 7.06
N PRO A 141 2.41 0.15 7.29
CA PRO A 141 3.31 -0.67 6.48
C PRO A 141 2.65 -1.23 5.20
N LEU A 142 1.33 -1.10 5.04
CA LEU A 142 0.56 -1.66 3.93
C LEU A 142 0.53 -0.70 2.72
N PRO A 143 0.14 -1.19 1.53
CA PRO A 143 0.20 -0.41 0.30
C PRO A 143 -0.97 0.60 0.17
N PHE A 144 -1.14 1.49 1.14
CA PHE A 144 -2.17 2.51 1.14
C PHE A 144 -1.59 3.91 1.39
N HIS A 145 -2.09 4.90 0.62
CA HIS A 145 -2.01 6.31 0.98
C HIS A 145 -3.29 6.69 1.70
N VAL A 146 -3.19 7.02 2.97
CA VAL A 146 -4.33 7.29 3.83
C VAL A 146 -4.58 8.79 3.94
N ARG A 147 -5.72 9.26 3.44
CA ARG A 147 -6.28 10.56 3.76
C ARG A 147 -7.21 10.36 4.96
N TRP A 148 -6.76 10.81 6.12
CA TRP A 148 -7.46 10.63 7.39
C TRP A 148 -8.25 11.88 7.75
N ILE A 149 -9.58 11.79 7.76
CA ILE A 149 -10.50 12.91 7.76
C ILE A 149 -11.37 12.86 9.00
N ASP A 150 -11.52 13.99 9.70
CA ASP A 150 -12.44 14.12 10.85
C ASP A 150 -13.02 15.54 10.89
N SER A 151 -14.19 15.68 11.53
CA SER A 151 -14.83 16.97 11.76
C SER A 151 -14.30 17.74 12.98
N ARG A 152 -13.40 17.12 13.78
CA ARG A 152 -12.80 17.68 14.98
C ARG A 152 -11.35 18.04 14.75
N ASP A 153 -10.94 19.24 15.06
CA ASP A 153 -9.60 19.76 14.80
C ASP A 153 -8.47 19.01 15.53
N GLU A 154 -8.64 18.77 16.83
CA GLU A 154 -7.55 18.29 17.69
C GLU A 154 -7.55 16.77 17.88
N ILE A 155 -8.17 15.99 16.96
CA ILE A 155 -8.30 14.56 17.10
C ILE A 155 -7.06 13.77 16.68
N PHE A 156 -6.26 14.35 15.79
CA PHE A 156 -5.13 13.67 15.18
C PHE A 156 -3.89 13.71 16.08
N PRO A 157 -3.06 12.65 16.09
CA PRO A 157 -1.79 12.66 16.82
C PRO A 157 -0.75 13.54 16.11
N GLU A 158 0.20 14.09 16.89
CA GLU A 158 1.31 14.90 16.36
C GLU A 158 2.25 14.14 15.42
N ALA A 159 2.52 12.87 15.75
CA ALA A 159 3.39 12.01 14.96
C ALA A 159 2.56 11.06 14.08
N LEU A 160 2.79 11.11 12.78
CA LEU A 160 2.07 10.33 11.76
C LEU A 160 3.03 9.54 10.89
N PRO A 161 2.62 8.34 10.42
CA PRO A 161 3.32 7.65 9.34
C PRO A 161 3.36 8.51 8.07
N LEU A 162 4.44 8.39 7.29
CA LEU A 162 4.66 9.18 6.06
C LEU A 162 3.55 9.06 5.01
N GLN A 163 2.80 7.95 5.02
CA GLN A 163 1.73 7.67 4.06
C GLN A 163 0.37 8.21 4.52
N VAL A 164 0.31 8.91 5.64
CA VAL A 164 -0.93 9.42 6.24
C VAL A 164 -0.95 10.92 6.18
N ILE A 165 -2.01 11.47 5.61
CA ILE A 165 -2.28 12.91 5.57
C ILE A 165 -3.58 13.15 6.33
N CYS A 166 -3.54 14.01 7.35
CA CYS A 166 -4.72 14.39 8.12
C CYS A 166 -5.42 15.59 7.50
N GLU A 167 -6.73 15.58 7.61
CA GLU A 167 -7.59 16.64 7.11
C GLU A 167 -8.73 16.90 8.10
N HIS A 168 -8.87 18.15 8.51
CA HIS A 168 -10.08 18.64 9.16
C HIS A 168 -11.10 19.06 8.08
N SER A 169 -12.32 18.57 8.15
CA SER A 169 -13.40 18.91 7.21
C SER A 169 -14.73 19.06 7.95
N ASN A 170 -15.32 20.23 7.84
CA ASN A 170 -16.64 20.52 8.43
C ASN A 170 -17.51 21.30 7.42
N PRO A 171 -18.59 20.71 6.90
CA PRO A 171 -19.09 19.36 7.21
C PRO A 171 -18.20 18.25 6.63
N VAL A 172 -18.01 17.17 7.40
CA VAL A 172 -17.05 16.12 7.08
C VAL A 172 -17.30 15.40 5.75
N HIS A 173 -18.57 15.26 5.35
CA HIS A 173 -18.94 14.64 4.07
C HIS A 173 -18.53 15.46 2.84
N ALA A 174 -18.22 16.76 2.98
CA ALA A 174 -17.75 17.60 1.87
C ALA A 174 -16.43 17.09 1.29
N ALA A 175 -15.57 16.49 2.13
CA ALA A 175 -14.31 15.92 1.69
C ALA A 175 -14.46 14.77 0.66
N VAL A 176 -15.64 14.15 0.54
CA VAL A 176 -15.89 13.09 -0.45
C VAL A 176 -15.74 13.60 -1.88
N THR A 177 -16.05 14.88 -2.14
CA THR A 177 -15.96 15.48 -3.48
C THR A 177 -14.53 15.48 -4.03
N ASP A 178 -13.55 15.69 -3.16
CA ASP A 178 -12.14 15.88 -3.53
C ASP A 178 -11.28 14.61 -3.30
N LEU A 179 -11.89 13.45 -3.08
CA LEU A 179 -11.15 12.20 -3.00
C LEU A 179 -10.50 11.86 -4.35
N ALA A 180 -9.29 11.31 -4.30
CA ALA A 180 -8.66 10.80 -5.51
C ALA A 180 -9.53 9.70 -6.16
N PRO A 181 -9.60 9.62 -7.50
CA PRO A 181 -10.25 8.49 -8.17
C PRO A 181 -9.67 7.15 -7.67
N GLN A 182 -10.49 6.11 -7.66
CA GLN A 182 -10.15 4.78 -7.15
C GLN A 182 -9.86 4.74 -5.64
N SER A 183 -10.32 5.75 -4.89
CA SER A 183 -10.23 5.73 -3.43
C SER A 183 -11.13 4.66 -2.84
N ARG A 184 -10.58 3.85 -1.95
CA ARG A 184 -11.36 3.06 -0.99
C ARG A 184 -11.80 3.97 0.14
N VAL A 185 -13.02 3.80 0.62
CA VAL A 185 -13.58 4.67 1.67
C VAL A 185 -13.94 3.84 2.90
N LEU A 186 -13.44 4.25 4.06
CA LEU A 186 -13.81 3.71 5.36
C LEU A 186 -14.52 4.78 6.20
N ILE A 187 -15.70 4.46 6.71
CA ILE A 187 -16.58 5.39 7.43
C ILE A 187 -16.76 4.92 8.85
N MET A 188 -16.25 5.70 9.80
CA MET A 188 -16.36 5.50 11.26
C MET A 188 -16.24 6.82 11.98
N SER A 189 -17.02 7.81 11.52
CA SER A 189 -16.95 9.19 11.98
C SER A 189 -17.44 9.35 13.42
N PHE A 190 -17.45 10.59 13.90
CA PHE A 190 -17.81 10.91 15.27
C PHE A 190 -19.27 10.58 15.62
N SER A 191 -20.19 10.66 14.64
CA SER A 191 -21.61 10.45 14.88
C SER A 191 -22.31 9.63 13.78
N HIS A 192 -23.42 9.00 14.13
CA HIS A 192 -24.25 8.31 13.14
C HIS A 192 -24.84 9.26 12.07
N ALA A 193 -25.02 10.53 12.37
CA ALA A 193 -25.48 11.52 11.41
C ALA A 193 -24.42 11.78 10.35
N GLU A 194 -23.17 12.03 10.78
CA GLU A 194 -22.05 12.18 9.88
C GLU A 194 -21.82 10.94 9.04
N ASP A 195 -21.84 9.74 9.65
CA ASP A 195 -21.71 8.48 8.93
C ASP A 195 -22.72 8.36 7.79
N LEU A 196 -24.00 8.71 8.06
CA LEU A 196 -25.06 8.64 7.06
C LEU A 196 -24.84 9.66 5.93
N ASP A 197 -24.38 10.87 6.25
CA ASP A 197 -24.14 11.91 5.26
C ASP A 197 -22.90 11.60 4.40
N ILE A 198 -21.85 11.00 4.99
CA ILE A 198 -20.69 10.52 4.23
C ILE A 198 -21.09 9.38 3.29
N VAL A 199 -21.90 8.40 3.76
CA VAL A 199 -22.41 7.32 2.91
C VAL A 199 -23.22 7.90 1.74
N ALA A 200 -24.13 8.83 2.01
CA ALA A 200 -24.93 9.48 0.97
C ALA A 200 -24.06 10.21 -0.06
N ALA A 201 -23.03 10.95 0.39
CA ALA A 201 -22.09 11.63 -0.48
C ALA A 201 -21.28 10.64 -1.35
N CYS A 202 -20.82 9.52 -0.77
CA CYS A 202 -20.14 8.45 -1.51
C CYS A 202 -21.05 7.83 -2.58
N LEU A 203 -22.30 7.55 -2.26
CA LEU A 203 -23.27 7.00 -3.22
C LEU A 203 -23.60 7.99 -4.35
N LEU A 204 -23.73 9.28 -4.06
CA LEU A 204 -23.90 10.33 -5.08
C LEU A 204 -22.69 10.39 -6.01
N ARG A 205 -21.46 10.37 -5.45
CA ARG A 205 -20.24 10.32 -6.25
C ARG A 205 -20.17 9.05 -7.11
N GLN A 206 -20.52 7.91 -6.52
CA GLN A 206 -20.53 6.64 -7.25
C GLN A 206 -21.53 6.64 -8.41
N ARG A 207 -22.70 7.28 -8.23
CA ARG A 207 -23.68 7.48 -9.31
C ARG A 207 -23.14 8.29 -10.49
N LEU A 208 -22.23 9.24 -10.21
CA LEU A 208 -21.68 10.16 -11.23
C LEU A 208 -20.40 9.64 -11.88
N HIS A 209 -19.51 9.02 -11.09
CA HIS A 209 -18.13 8.74 -11.50
C HIS A 209 -17.76 7.27 -11.52
N HIS A 210 -18.49 6.40 -10.78
CA HIS A 210 -18.19 4.98 -10.66
C HIS A 210 -16.71 4.70 -10.25
N ASP A 211 -16.13 5.56 -9.39
CA ASP A 211 -14.71 5.60 -9.11
C ASP A 211 -14.32 5.27 -7.67
N LEU A 212 -15.26 4.77 -6.85
CA LEU A 212 -15.01 4.30 -5.49
C LEU A 212 -15.14 2.76 -5.46
N PRO A 213 -14.04 2.00 -5.56
CA PRO A 213 -14.09 0.54 -5.63
C PRO A 213 -14.57 -0.12 -4.34
N TYR A 214 -14.49 0.59 -3.22
CA TYR A 214 -14.94 0.10 -1.92
C TYR A 214 -15.48 1.24 -1.05
N ILE A 215 -16.66 1.02 -0.48
CA ILE A 215 -17.28 1.91 0.51
C ILE A 215 -17.63 1.05 1.73
N GLY A 216 -16.91 1.22 2.82
CA GLY A 216 -17.08 0.46 4.05
C GLY A 216 -17.57 1.30 5.21
N LEU A 217 -18.61 0.83 5.90
CA LEU A 217 -19.19 1.50 7.07
C LEU A 217 -19.01 0.64 8.32
N ILE A 218 -18.45 1.20 9.38
CA ILE A 218 -18.44 0.55 10.69
C ILE A 218 -19.86 0.52 11.27
N GLY A 219 -20.27 -0.65 11.72
CA GLY A 219 -21.60 -0.77 12.33
C GLY A 219 -22.04 -2.20 12.49
N SER A 220 -23.29 -2.35 12.92
CA SER A 220 -23.99 -3.64 13.00
C SER A 220 -24.99 -3.77 11.86
N ALA A 221 -25.51 -4.98 11.65
CA ALA A 221 -26.62 -5.21 10.73
C ALA A 221 -27.84 -4.34 11.06
N THR A 222 -28.11 -4.08 12.35
CA THR A 222 -29.20 -3.19 12.80
C THR A 222 -28.97 -1.73 12.41
N LYS A 223 -27.74 -1.22 12.60
CA LYS A 223 -27.37 0.13 12.14
C LYS A 223 -27.56 0.25 10.64
N TRP A 224 -27.06 -0.73 9.88
CA TRP A 224 -27.17 -0.72 8.44
C TRP A 224 -28.63 -0.79 7.94
N ALA A 225 -29.48 -1.62 8.54
CA ALA A 225 -30.91 -1.65 8.20
C ALA A 225 -31.58 -0.29 8.41
N THR A 226 -31.22 0.42 9.49
CA THR A 226 -31.74 1.78 9.75
C THR A 226 -31.22 2.79 8.72
N PHE A 227 -29.94 2.68 8.32
CA PHE A 227 -29.34 3.56 7.31
C PHE A 227 -29.97 3.34 5.94
N LYS A 228 -30.16 2.09 5.50
CA LYS A 228 -30.83 1.78 4.23
C LYS A 228 -32.21 2.43 4.12
N ARG A 229 -33.02 2.37 5.19
CA ARG A 229 -34.33 3.04 5.20
C ARG A 229 -34.19 4.56 5.01
N ARG A 230 -33.28 5.21 5.73
CA ARG A 230 -33.05 6.67 5.62
C ARG A 230 -32.45 7.07 4.26
N LEU A 231 -31.61 6.21 3.67
CA LEU A 231 -31.09 6.43 2.33
C LEU A 231 -32.19 6.29 1.28
N ALA A 232 -33.10 5.33 1.42
CA ALA A 232 -34.26 5.21 0.55
C ALA A 232 -35.17 6.45 0.62
N GLU A 233 -35.40 7.03 1.80
CA GLU A 233 -36.10 8.30 1.99
C GLU A 233 -35.41 9.48 1.29
N ARG A 234 -34.08 9.40 1.09
CA ARG A 234 -33.26 10.37 0.35
C ARG A 234 -33.15 10.05 -1.16
N GLY A 235 -33.86 9.04 -1.66
CA GLY A 235 -33.91 8.67 -3.08
C GLY A 235 -32.79 7.75 -3.56
N PHE A 236 -32.12 7.01 -2.67
CA PHE A 236 -31.18 5.95 -3.03
C PHE A 236 -31.90 4.61 -3.19
N SER A 237 -31.59 3.89 -4.25
CA SER A 237 -32.10 2.56 -4.52
C SER A 237 -31.39 1.48 -3.66
N GLU A 238 -32.03 0.32 -3.54
CA GLU A 238 -31.41 -0.84 -2.90
C GLU A 238 -30.12 -1.28 -3.60
N ALA A 239 -30.07 -1.19 -4.94
CA ALA A 239 -28.86 -1.53 -5.73
C ALA A 239 -27.70 -0.60 -5.40
N GLU A 240 -27.95 0.69 -5.17
CA GLU A 240 -26.90 1.61 -4.72
C GLU A 240 -26.46 1.30 -3.29
N CYS A 241 -27.40 1.02 -2.39
CA CYS A 241 -27.05 0.62 -1.02
C CYS A 241 -26.22 -0.67 -0.97
N GLN A 242 -26.36 -1.60 -1.92
CA GLN A 242 -25.54 -2.81 -2.00
C GLN A 242 -24.06 -2.54 -2.31
N GLN A 243 -23.71 -1.35 -2.76
CA GLN A 243 -22.32 -0.95 -2.96
C GLN A 243 -21.60 -0.64 -1.64
N VAL A 244 -22.33 -0.56 -0.52
CA VAL A 244 -21.76 -0.29 0.80
C VAL A 244 -21.62 -1.59 1.59
N THR A 245 -20.41 -1.86 2.03
CA THR A 245 -20.11 -2.98 2.94
C THR A 245 -20.34 -2.55 4.38
N CYS A 246 -21.30 -3.18 5.05
CA CYS A 246 -21.56 -2.98 6.48
C CYS A 246 -22.14 -4.27 7.11
N PRO A 247 -21.51 -4.78 8.18
CA PRO A 247 -20.32 -4.29 8.85
C PRO A 247 -19.04 -4.51 8.03
N ILE A 248 -18.03 -3.66 8.30
CA ILE A 248 -16.67 -3.83 7.75
C ILE A 248 -15.90 -4.93 8.50
N GLY A 249 -14.87 -5.46 7.85
CA GLY A 249 -13.97 -6.49 8.36
C GLY A 249 -14.25 -7.87 7.77
N VAL A 250 -13.20 -8.68 7.66
CA VAL A 250 -13.34 -10.06 7.17
C VAL A 250 -14.15 -10.92 8.14
N PRO A 251 -15.03 -11.82 7.65
CA PRO A 251 -15.79 -12.72 8.51
C PRO A 251 -14.87 -13.64 9.33
N GLY A 252 -15.35 -14.03 10.53
CA GLY A 252 -14.66 -15.00 11.39
C GLY A 252 -13.69 -14.41 12.39
N ILE A 253 -13.26 -13.16 12.24
CA ILE A 253 -12.52 -12.44 13.29
C ILE A 253 -13.54 -11.87 14.29
N LEU A 254 -13.51 -12.39 15.51
CA LEU A 254 -14.41 -11.97 16.60
C LEU A 254 -13.61 -11.10 17.58
N GLY A 255 -14.17 -9.97 17.94
CA GLY A 255 -13.61 -9.02 18.89
C GLY A 255 -14.15 -7.63 18.64
N LYS A 256 -14.17 -6.81 19.70
CA LYS A 256 -14.64 -5.41 19.63
C LYS A 256 -13.52 -4.42 19.95
N GLU A 257 -12.35 -4.93 20.28
CA GLU A 257 -11.16 -4.16 20.55
C GLU A 257 -10.74 -3.43 19.25
N PRO A 258 -10.39 -2.15 19.34
CA PRO A 258 -10.00 -1.35 18.17
C PRO A 258 -8.94 -2.01 17.28
N GLU A 259 -7.96 -2.67 17.88
CA GLU A 259 -6.86 -3.34 17.19
C GLU A 259 -7.35 -4.59 16.43
N VAL A 260 -8.28 -5.36 17.00
CA VAL A 260 -8.86 -6.54 16.35
C VAL A 260 -9.71 -6.13 15.15
N ILE A 261 -10.54 -5.08 15.31
CA ILE A 261 -11.31 -4.49 14.22
C ILE A 261 -10.36 -3.98 13.13
N ALA A 262 -9.29 -3.28 13.51
CA ALA A 262 -8.32 -2.73 12.57
C ALA A 262 -7.66 -3.82 11.70
N VAL A 263 -7.26 -4.96 12.30
CA VAL A 263 -6.70 -6.10 11.57
C VAL A 263 -7.74 -6.71 10.62
N ALA A 264 -8.98 -6.92 11.07
CA ALA A 264 -10.05 -7.47 10.24
C ALA A 264 -10.36 -6.59 9.03
N VAL A 265 -10.41 -5.26 9.23
CA VAL A 265 -10.66 -4.27 8.17
C VAL A 265 -9.48 -4.17 7.21
N ALA A 266 -8.24 -4.16 7.72
CA ALA A 266 -7.06 -4.14 6.87
C ALA A 266 -6.98 -5.40 5.98
N ALA A 267 -7.29 -6.57 6.53
CA ALA A 267 -7.38 -7.81 5.76
C ALA A 267 -8.45 -7.74 4.66
N GLN A 268 -9.61 -7.14 4.91
CA GLN A 268 -10.66 -6.93 3.92
C GLN A 268 -10.21 -5.97 2.81
N LEU A 269 -9.56 -4.85 3.16
CA LEU A 269 -9.03 -3.88 2.19
C LEU A 269 -8.01 -4.47 1.23
N LEU A 270 -7.26 -5.49 1.65
CA LEU A 270 -6.28 -6.19 0.80
C LEU A 270 -6.91 -7.18 -0.18
N GLN A 271 -8.24 -7.45 -0.06
CA GLN A 271 -8.99 -8.36 -0.93
C GLN A 271 -9.76 -7.62 -2.04
N VAL A 272 -9.87 -6.30 -1.95
CA VAL A 272 -10.68 -5.46 -2.84
C VAL A 272 -9.85 -4.45 -3.63
#